data_6e9d3392259af2169c9a1559cfd12175
#
_entry.id   6e9d3392259af2169c9a1559cfd12175
#
_cell.length_a   1.000
_cell.length_b   1.000
_cell.length_c   1.000
_cell.angle_alpha   90.00
_cell.angle_beta   90.00
_cell.angle_gamma   90.00
#
_symmetry.space_group_name_H-M   'P 1'
#
loop_
_entity.id
_entity.type
_entity.pdbx_description
1 polymer ?
#
loop_
_entity_poly.entity_id
_entity_poly.type
_entity_poly.pdbx_seq_one_letter_code
_entity_poly.pdbx_strand_id
1 'polypeptide(L)'
;DIVLNEATSELGMGVGPEELFDMVQGENISPMIQQMQMFVNPQTGAFDKTALLNFLKTIDDDNIANYPADQQAQLLQGRQFWMFWEKNIKRQRLEQKYTTLLSKAVSANKLDAKDAFDGSAVSSDIVYAMQSYASIPDSTIQVSKSDIEKLYNQRKELFKQKEGKVIKYIAVDIRPSKEDYDKASAEIESLKSELATSEKVADLVTENSEIPYMDAFFTENALDPEMKQFVKTANVGDVYGPVFENDKYRLFKLVDKTVAPDSVKVSHIMLANTGDEAAIKAKADSLLNVLKKGGDFVALAKEYSADQAAEKGGELGWFTEATALRGVNDDFKKAVFSTPVNDYSIVKSLYGTHIIKVTDKTTNVDKYKVADIDMTVSPSTKTYGNIYNELNQFISKNQNIDKLDDAAKEVGYNLLSNVTVTANDQLLGSIKNSRPVIRWAFQNNKGDISEIFECDDKFVIAAIQGTLPEGYRSLESVTPMLKSELIAQKKGEKIARDLS
;
A
#
# COMPACT_ATOMS: atom_id res chain seq x y z
N ASP A 1 -11.25 -10.22 14.20
CA ASP A 1 -11.30 -10.21 15.68
C ASP A 1 -12.47 -11.04 16.24
N ILE A 2 -13.70 -10.85 15.76
CA ILE A 2 -14.88 -11.57 16.27
C ILE A 2 -14.73 -13.09 16.10
N VAL A 3 -14.44 -13.55 14.89
CA VAL A 3 -14.30 -14.97 14.58
C VAL A 3 -13.15 -15.63 15.37
N LEU A 4 -12.02 -14.94 15.49
CA LEU A 4 -10.88 -15.44 16.29
C LEU A 4 -11.26 -15.55 17.78
N ASN A 5 -11.89 -14.53 18.32
CA ASN A 5 -12.32 -14.53 19.71
C ASN A 5 -13.37 -15.61 20.00
N GLU A 6 -14.31 -15.87 19.08
CA GLU A 6 -15.30 -16.94 19.18
C GLU A 6 -14.62 -18.31 19.19
N ALA A 7 -13.79 -18.60 18.18
CA ALA A 7 -13.09 -19.86 18.05
C ALA A 7 -12.13 -20.14 19.22
N THR A 8 -11.41 -19.11 19.70
CA THR A 8 -10.50 -19.28 20.84
C THR A 8 -11.24 -19.40 22.17
N SER A 9 -12.37 -18.72 22.32
CA SER A 9 -13.22 -18.81 23.51
C SER A 9 -13.82 -20.21 23.65
N GLU A 10 -14.30 -20.82 22.56
CA GLU A 10 -14.80 -22.20 22.54
C GLU A 10 -13.72 -23.20 22.97
N LEU A 11 -12.46 -22.93 22.66
CA LEU A 11 -11.32 -23.75 23.03
C LEU A 11 -10.78 -23.44 24.45
N GLY A 12 -11.37 -22.48 25.16
CA GLY A 12 -10.88 -22.02 26.45
C GLY A 12 -9.52 -21.29 26.39
N MET A 13 -9.14 -20.82 25.20
CA MET A 13 -7.88 -20.12 24.99
C MET A 13 -8.01 -18.64 25.28
N GLY A 14 -7.03 -18.08 25.98
CA GLY A 14 -6.98 -16.65 26.28
C GLY A 14 -5.56 -16.17 26.52
N VAL A 15 -5.40 -14.85 26.66
CA VAL A 15 -4.19 -14.21 27.17
C VAL A 15 -4.52 -13.62 28.52
N GLY A 16 -3.95 -14.24 29.57
CA GLY A 16 -4.17 -13.83 30.95
C GLY A 16 -3.45 -12.53 31.31
N PRO A 17 -3.83 -11.89 32.44
CA PRO A 17 -3.18 -10.66 32.89
C PRO A 17 -1.67 -10.80 33.11
N GLU A 18 -1.23 -11.90 33.72
CA GLU A 18 0.19 -12.16 33.98
C GLU A 18 0.99 -12.33 32.67
N GLU A 19 0.44 -13.04 31.69
CA GLU A 19 1.05 -13.21 30.39
C GLU A 19 1.15 -11.87 29.64
N LEU A 20 0.07 -11.08 29.67
CA LEU A 20 0.07 -9.75 29.05
C LEU A 20 1.08 -8.83 29.75
N PHE A 21 1.13 -8.86 31.09
CA PHE A 21 2.12 -8.09 31.85
C PHE A 21 3.55 -8.45 31.43
N ASP A 22 3.86 -9.74 31.31
CA ASP A 22 5.19 -10.20 30.90
C ASP A 22 5.54 -9.71 29.47
N MET A 23 4.57 -9.71 28.57
CA MET A 23 4.76 -9.24 27.19
C MET A 23 4.83 -7.71 27.05
N VAL A 24 4.34 -6.97 28.04
CA VAL A 24 4.30 -5.50 28.02
C VAL A 24 5.48 -4.91 28.77
N GLN A 25 5.81 -5.41 29.97
CA GLN A 25 6.84 -4.84 30.85
C GLN A 25 7.67 -5.87 31.62
N GLY A 26 7.43 -7.16 31.40
CA GLY A 26 8.16 -8.26 32.01
C GLY A 26 9.50 -8.59 31.36
N GLU A 27 9.82 -9.88 31.33
CA GLU A 27 11.08 -10.36 30.72
C GLU A 27 10.92 -10.68 29.22
N ASN A 28 9.69 -11.05 28.78
CA ASN A 28 9.40 -11.42 27.40
C ASN A 28 8.64 -10.30 26.65
N ILE A 29 9.20 -9.10 26.65
CA ILE A 29 8.60 -7.95 26.00
C ILE A 29 8.33 -8.20 24.53
N SER A 30 7.11 -7.91 24.07
CA SER A 30 6.68 -8.11 22.71
C SER A 30 7.59 -7.42 21.69
N PRO A 31 7.98 -8.10 20.58
CA PRO A 31 8.74 -7.49 19.50
C PRO A 31 8.08 -6.23 18.93
N MET A 32 6.74 -6.14 18.98
CA MET A 32 6.04 -4.92 18.58
C MET A 32 6.43 -3.70 19.41
N ILE A 33 6.62 -3.88 20.72
CA ILE A 33 7.07 -2.80 21.60
C ILE A 33 8.56 -2.51 21.37
N GLN A 34 9.36 -3.55 21.25
CA GLN A 34 10.81 -3.42 21.06
C GLN A 34 11.18 -2.67 19.77
N GLN A 35 10.30 -2.71 18.76
CA GLN A 35 10.48 -2.01 17.47
C GLN A 35 9.91 -0.59 17.44
N MET A 36 9.25 -0.14 18.53
CA MET A 36 8.73 1.23 18.59
C MET A 36 9.87 2.22 18.76
N GLN A 37 10.02 3.12 17.82
CA GLN A 37 11.09 4.15 17.80
C GLN A 37 11.18 4.94 19.10
N MET A 38 10.05 5.19 19.76
CA MET A 38 9.99 5.94 21.02
C MET A 38 10.63 5.23 22.21
N PHE A 39 10.84 3.91 22.10
CA PHE A 39 11.49 3.08 23.13
C PHE A 39 12.84 2.55 22.66
N VAL A 40 13.35 3.07 21.58
CA VAL A 40 14.70 2.74 21.09
C VAL A 40 15.65 3.79 21.67
N ASN A 41 16.69 3.31 22.34
CA ASN A 41 17.76 4.19 22.82
C ASN A 41 18.45 4.86 21.63
N PRO A 42 18.40 6.19 21.51
CA PRO A 42 18.95 6.88 20.35
C PRO A 42 20.48 6.74 20.22
N GLN A 43 21.16 6.32 21.28
CA GLN A 43 22.62 6.14 21.27
C GLN A 43 23.05 4.71 20.86
N THR A 44 22.26 3.71 21.25
CA THR A 44 22.62 2.30 21.02
C THR A 44 21.84 1.64 19.91
N GLY A 45 20.73 2.24 19.47
CA GLY A 45 19.80 1.60 18.55
C GLY A 45 19.06 0.39 19.15
N ALA A 46 19.34 0.08 20.42
CA ALA A 46 18.71 -1.02 21.12
C ALA A 46 17.45 -0.56 21.85
N PHE A 47 16.57 -1.50 22.10
CA PHE A 47 15.37 -1.27 22.91
C PHE A 47 15.76 -0.85 24.34
N ASP A 48 15.13 0.23 24.82
CA ASP A 48 15.32 0.77 26.17
C ASP A 48 14.10 0.46 27.05
N LYS A 49 14.23 -0.59 27.86
CA LYS A 49 13.19 -0.99 28.82
C LYS A 49 12.90 0.11 29.84
N THR A 50 13.89 0.92 30.20
CA THR A 50 13.71 2.03 31.16
C THR A 50 12.83 3.13 30.58
N ALA A 51 13.03 3.47 29.30
CA ALA A 51 12.18 4.43 28.58
C ALA A 51 10.72 3.95 28.52
N LEU A 52 10.49 2.66 28.23
CA LEU A 52 9.16 2.06 28.26
C LEU A 52 8.52 2.17 29.66
N LEU A 53 9.22 1.74 30.72
CA LEU A 53 8.67 1.76 32.06
C LEU A 53 8.36 3.19 32.57
N ASN A 54 9.21 4.15 32.21
CA ASN A 54 8.97 5.56 32.51
C ASN A 54 7.73 6.09 31.76
N PHE A 55 7.59 5.76 30.49
CA PHE A 55 6.41 6.11 29.70
C PHE A 55 5.14 5.55 30.32
N LEU A 56 5.12 4.25 30.64
CA LEU A 56 3.97 3.60 31.28
C LEU A 56 3.58 4.25 32.60
N LYS A 57 4.58 4.51 33.45
CA LYS A 57 4.36 5.21 34.73
C LYS A 57 3.77 6.61 34.52
N THR A 58 4.22 7.32 33.48
CA THR A 58 3.76 8.67 33.18
C THR A 58 2.30 8.69 32.71
N ILE A 59 1.90 7.75 31.85
CA ILE A 59 0.52 7.68 31.34
C ILE A 59 -0.47 7.06 32.33
N ASP A 60 0.01 6.32 33.32
CA ASP A 60 -0.83 5.68 34.38
C ASP A 60 -1.01 6.57 35.61
N ASP A 61 -0.55 7.84 35.59
CA ASP A 61 -0.70 8.77 36.69
C ASP A 61 -2.18 9.12 36.91
N ASP A 62 -2.73 8.75 38.05
CA ASP A 62 -4.12 9.02 38.43
C ASP A 62 -4.40 10.52 38.67
N ASN A 63 -3.35 11.34 38.78
CA ASN A 63 -3.45 12.77 39.05
C ASN A 63 -3.45 13.63 37.77
N ILE A 64 -3.81 13.07 36.60
CA ILE A 64 -3.84 13.80 35.32
C ILE A 64 -4.58 15.15 35.45
N ALA A 65 -5.63 15.23 36.25
CA ALA A 65 -6.41 16.45 36.48
C ALA A 65 -5.59 17.62 37.07
N ASN A 66 -4.46 17.35 37.69
CA ASN A 66 -3.60 18.35 38.33
C ASN A 66 -2.55 18.97 37.37
N TYR A 67 -2.43 18.44 36.15
CA TYR A 67 -1.52 18.99 35.14
C TYR A 67 -2.14 20.13 34.33
N PRO A 68 -1.36 21.02 33.73
CA PRO A 68 -1.86 22.00 32.76
C PRO A 68 -2.62 21.34 31.60
N ALA A 69 -3.59 22.03 31.00
CA ALA A 69 -4.53 21.47 30.04
C ALA A 69 -3.84 20.86 28.78
N ASP A 70 -2.75 21.45 28.34
CA ASP A 70 -1.92 20.95 27.24
C ASP A 70 -1.22 19.62 27.59
N GLN A 71 -0.71 19.50 28.81
CA GLN A 71 -0.10 18.27 29.31
C GLN A 71 -1.16 17.19 29.57
N GLN A 72 -2.34 17.55 30.10
CA GLN A 72 -3.45 16.61 30.20
C GLN A 72 -3.81 15.98 28.84
N ALA A 73 -3.91 16.79 27.78
CA ALA A 73 -4.22 16.31 26.43
C ALA A 73 -3.15 15.32 25.92
N GLN A 74 -1.88 15.61 26.14
CA GLN A 74 -0.76 14.72 25.76
C GLN A 74 -0.79 13.39 26.54
N LEU A 75 -1.05 13.43 27.84
CA LEU A 75 -1.14 12.23 28.68
C LEU A 75 -2.32 11.34 28.26
N LEU A 76 -3.48 11.93 27.99
CA LEU A 76 -4.66 11.21 27.51
C LEU A 76 -4.41 10.58 26.13
N GLN A 77 -3.74 11.30 25.23
CA GLN A 77 -3.35 10.78 23.93
C GLN A 77 -2.35 9.61 24.07
N GLY A 78 -1.36 9.74 24.94
CA GLY A 78 -0.42 8.66 25.27
C GLY A 78 -1.12 7.43 25.83
N ARG A 79 -2.12 7.62 26.72
CA ARG A 79 -2.95 6.54 27.29
C ARG A 79 -3.77 5.83 26.19
N GLN A 80 -4.43 6.57 25.29
CA GLN A 80 -5.16 6.00 24.16
C GLN A 80 -4.25 5.24 23.20
N PHE A 81 -3.10 5.80 22.87
CA PHE A 81 -2.07 5.14 22.06
C PHE A 81 -1.65 3.81 22.69
N TRP A 82 -1.36 3.79 23.99
CA TRP A 82 -0.95 2.58 24.70
C TRP A 82 -2.04 1.51 24.75
N MET A 83 -3.28 1.88 25.08
CA MET A 83 -4.42 0.96 25.07
C MET A 83 -4.64 0.30 23.70
N PHE A 84 -4.43 1.05 22.62
CA PHE A 84 -4.49 0.50 21.28
C PHE A 84 -3.42 -0.59 21.07
N TRP A 85 -2.18 -0.33 21.44
CA TRP A 85 -1.07 -1.28 21.26
C TRP A 85 -1.18 -2.50 22.17
N GLU A 86 -1.57 -2.32 23.42
CA GLU A 86 -1.82 -3.42 24.36
C GLU A 86 -2.90 -4.37 23.84
N LYS A 87 -4.00 -3.82 23.31
CA LYS A 87 -5.05 -4.61 22.65
C LYS A 87 -4.52 -5.38 21.43
N ASN A 88 -3.66 -4.78 20.63
CA ASN A 88 -3.06 -5.45 19.48
C ASN A 88 -2.08 -6.55 19.89
N ILE A 89 -1.27 -6.35 20.89
CA ILE A 89 -0.35 -7.35 21.45
C ILE A 89 -1.14 -8.56 21.96
N LYS A 90 -2.19 -8.31 22.74
CA LYS A 90 -3.10 -9.36 23.22
C LYS A 90 -3.71 -10.16 22.09
N ARG A 91 -4.20 -9.47 21.04
CA ARG A 91 -4.77 -10.10 19.85
C ARG A 91 -3.75 -10.96 19.12
N GLN A 92 -2.58 -10.41 18.82
CA GLN A 92 -1.51 -11.13 18.12
C GLN A 92 -1.07 -12.38 18.90
N ARG A 93 -0.98 -12.28 20.22
CA ARG A 93 -0.64 -13.43 21.07
C ARG A 93 -1.72 -14.51 21.01
N LEU A 94 -2.98 -14.14 21.03
CA LEU A 94 -4.10 -15.07 20.90
C LEU A 94 -4.08 -15.78 19.54
N GLU A 95 -3.85 -15.05 18.46
CA GLU A 95 -3.70 -15.57 17.12
C GLU A 95 -2.51 -16.55 17.02
N GLN A 96 -1.38 -16.19 17.62
CA GLN A 96 -0.20 -17.05 17.67
C GLN A 96 -0.48 -18.36 18.42
N LYS A 97 -1.17 -18.29 19.55
CA LYS A 97 -1.58 -19.48 20.31
C LYS A 97 -2.48 -20.38 19.46
N TYR A 98 -3.49 -19.82 18.82
CA TYR A 98 -4.43 -20.56 17.97
C TYR A 98 -3.72 -21.20 16.78
N THR A 99 -2.89 -20.45 16.06
CA THR A 99 -2.12 -20.97 14.92
C THR A 99 -1.14 -22.05 15.35
N THR A 100 -0.50 -21.87 16.51
CA THR A 100 0.41 -22.88 17.07
C THR A 100 -0.33 -24.17 17.44
N LEU A 101 -1.53 -24.07 18.00
CA LEU A 101 -2.37 -25.23 18.29
C LEU A 101 -2.70 -25.99 17.01
N LEU A 102 -3.17 -25.29 15.98
CA LEU A 102 -3.48 -25.91 14.68
C LEU A 102 -2.24 -26.56 14.05
N SER A 103 -1.11 -25.86 14.05
CA SER A 103 0.14 -26.39 13.50
C SER A 103 0.64 -27.63 14.26
N LYS A 104 0.46 -27.69 15.59
CA LYS A 104 0.82 -28.84 16.40
C LYS A 104 -0.17 -29.99 16.32
N ALA A 105 -1.41 -29.72 15.94
CA ALA A 105 -2.40 -30.76 15.66
C ALA A 105 -2.08 -31.55 14.37
N VAL A 106 -1.34 -30.93 13.44
CA VAL A 106 -0.87 -31.59 12.22
C VAL A 106 0.56 -32.07 12.46
N SER A 107 0.72 -33.32 12.83
CA SER A 107 2.05 -33.92 13.07
C SER A 107 2.27 -35.08 12.11
N ALA A 108 3.40 -35.08 11.42
CA ALA A 108 3.87 -36.21 10.65
C ALA A 108 4.40 -37.29 11.60
N ASN A 109 3.90 -38.51 11.48
CA ASN A 109 4.43 -39.63 12.22
C ASN A 109 5.51 -40.39 11.42
N LYS A 110 6.10 -41.42 12.02
CA LYS A 110 7.15 -42.21 11.35
C LYS A 110 6.66 -42.98 10.12
N LEU A 111 5.36 -43.28 10.05
CA LEU A 111 4.77 -43.94 8.88
C LEU A 111 4.63 -42.95 7.74
N ASP A 112 4.13 -41.72 8.02
CA ASP A 112 4.02 -40.65 7.01
C ASP A 112 5.40 -40.33 6.44
N ALA A 113 6.42 -40.22 7.29
CA ALA A 113 7.78 -39.98 6.86
C ALA A 113 8.35 -41.12 6.00
N LYS A 114 8.04 -42.36 6.34
CA LYS A 114 8.44 -43.55 5.56
C LYS A 114 7.72 -43.58 4.23
N ASP A 115 6.42 -43.36 4.19
CA ASP A 115 5.63 -43.37 2.95
C ASP A 115 6.08 -42.26 2.00
N ALA A 116 6.38 -41.05 2.54
CA ALA A 116 6.93 -39.93 1.75
C ALA A 116 8.32 -40.28 1.19
N PHE A 117 9.19 -40.93 1.99
CA PHE A 117 10.52 -41.34 1.54
C PHE A 117 10.41 -42.45 0.49
N ASP A 118 9.64 -43.50 0.74
CA ASP A 118 9.46 -44.63 -0.19
C ASP A 118 8.86 -44.11 -1.52
N GLY A 119 7.83 -43.24 -1.45
CA GLY A 119 7.23 -42.62 -2.62
C GLY A 119 8.20 -41.72 -3.42
N SER A 120 9.14 -41.04 -2.77
CA SER A 120 10.15 -40.22 -3.42
C SER A 120 11.33 -41.05 -3.99
N ALA A 121 11.60 -42.22 -3.42
CA ALA A 121 12.71 -43.09 -3.82
C ALA A 121 12.33 -44.06 -4.96
N VAL A 122 11.03 -44.25 -5.22
CA VAL A 122 10.56 -45.10 -6.30
C VAL A 122 10.40 -44.31 -7.59
N SER A 123 11.09 -44.73 -8.66
CA SER A 123 10.88 -44.24 -10.01
C SER A 123 10.36 -45.37 -10.90
N SER A 124 9.49 -45.03 -11.84
CA SER A 124 8.97 -45.98 -12.81
C SER A 124 9.19 -45.47 -14.22
N ASP A 125 9.66 -46.33 -15.10
CA ASP A 125 9.70 -46.04 -16.53
C ASP A 125 8.30 -46.30 -17.09
N ILE A 126 7.73 -45.29 -17.75
CA ILE A 126 6.41 -45.41 -18.33
C ILE A 126 6.46 -45.26 -19.86
N VAL A 127 5.68 -46.03 -20.52
CA VAL A 127 5.36 -45.85 -21.96
C VAL A 127 3.92 -45.39 -22.00
N TYR A 128 3.62 -44.37 -22.77
CA TYR A 128 2.27 -43.86 -22.91
C TYR A 128 1.86 -43.68 -24.35
N ALA A 129 0.58 -43.90 -24.63
CA ALA A 129 -0.05 -43.50 -25.87
C ALA A 129 -1.07 -42.38 -25.57
N MET A 130 -1.17 -41.41 -26.47
CA MET A 130 -2.00 -40.23 -26.27
C MET A 130 -2.92 -40.03 -27.49
N GLN A 131 -4.22 -39.84 -27.23
CA GLN A 131 -5.19 -39.42 -28.21
C GLN A 131 -5.98 -38.21 -27.68
N SER A 132 -6.12 -37.17 -28.49
CA SER A 132 -6.86 -35.96 -28.11
C SER A 132 -8.36 -36.22 -28.06
N TYR A 133 -9.05 -35.70 -27.04
CA TYR A 133 -10.53 -35.72 -26.95
C TYR A 133 -11.19 -35.01 -28.16
N ALA A 134 -10.50 -34.08 -28.80
CA ALA A 134 -10.99 -33.38 -29.98
C ALA A 134 -11.14 -34.30 -31.21
N SER A 135 -10.45 -35.46 -31.21
CA SER A 135 -10.57 -36.46 -32.29
C SER A 135 -11.93 -37.18 -32.28
N ILE A 136 -12.68 -37.07 -31.19
CA ILE A 136 -14.02 -37.71 -31.06
C ILE A 136 -15.06 -36.56 -31.03
N PRO A 137 -15.97 -36.45 -32.02
CA PRO A 137 -17.01 -35.46 -32.02
C PRO A 137 -17.99 -35.67 -30.83
N ASP A 138 -18.41 -34.59 -30.17
CA ASP A 138 -19.34 -34.64 -29.02
C ASP A 138 -20.68 -35.28 -29.42
N SER A 139 -21.11 -35.12 -30.67
CA SER A 139 -22.36 -35.70 -31.20
C SER A 139 -22.38 -37.22 -31.20
N THR A 140 -21.22 -37.89 -31.13
CA THR A 140 -21.10 -39.32 -31.08
C THR A 140 -21.24 -39.87 -29.65
N ILE A 141 -21.22 -39.04 -28.66
CA ILE A 141 -21.29 -39.42 -27.24
C ILE A 141 -22.69 -39.17 -26.71
N GLN A 142 -23.35 -40.21 -26.28
CA GLN A 142 -24.67 -40.14 -25.65
C GLN A 142 -24.55 -40.02 -24.14
N VAL A 143 -25.15 -38.98 -23.57
CA VAL A 143 -25.27 -38.75 -22.12
C VAL A 143 -26.75 -38.77 -21.77
N SER A 144 -27.14 -39.72 -20.94
CA SER A 144 -28.54 -39.88 -20.48
C SER A 144 -28.81 -38.93 -19.28
N LYS A 145 -30.11 -38.68 -19.03
CA LYS A 145 -30.53 -37.93 -17.81
C LYS A 145 -30.10 -38.71 -16.56
N SER A 146 -30.18 -40.02 -16.56
CA SER A 146 -29.75 -40.88 -15.43
C SER A 146 -28.25 -40.72 -15.12
N ASP A 147 -27.40 -40.58 -16.17
CA ASP A 147 -25.96 -40.34 -15.97
C ASP A 147 -25.72 -39.03 -15.25
N ILE A 148 -26.45 -37.96 -15.67
CA ILE A 148 -26.35 -36.65 -15.07
C ILE A 148 -26.83 -36.66 -13.62
N GLU A 149 -27.96 -37.27 -13.33
CA GLU A 149 -28.50 -37.40 -11.97
C GLU A 149 -27.55 -38.18 -11.06
N LYS A 150 -26.96 -39.27 -11.57
CA LYS A 150 -25.98 -40.06 -10.84
C LYS A 150 -24.73 -39.22 -10.49
N LEU A 151 -24.17 -38.53 -11.46
CA LEU A 151 -22.99 -37.70 -11.23
C LEU A 151 -23.29 -36.52 -10.29
N TYR A 152 -24.47 -35.89 -10.41
CA TYR A 152 -24.93 -34.86 -9.49
C TYR A 152 -24.99 -35.38 -8.04
N ASN A 153 -25.62 -36.54 -7.83
CA ASN A 153 -25.75 -37.11 -6.49
C ASN A 153 -24.42 -37.54 -5.88
N GLN A 154 -23.48 -38.04 -6.70
CA GLN A 154 -22.12 -38.36 -6.27
C GLN A 154 -21.33 -37.14 -5.83
N ARG A 155 -21.59 -36.00 -6.44
CA ARG A 155 -20.85 -34.74 -6.21
C ARG A 155 -21.67 -33.64 -5.57
N LYS A 156 -22.80 -33.99 -4.95
CA LYS A 156 -23.78 -33.07 -4.41
C LYS A 156 -23.14 -32.00 -3.50
N GLU A 157 -22.17 -32.40 -2.67
CA GLU A 157 -21.47 -31.48 -1.76
C GLU A 157 -20.66 -30.35 -2.50
N LEU A 158 -20.22 -30.61 -3.74
CA LEU A 158 -19.56 -29.59 -4.55
C LEU A 158 -20.52 -28.49 -5.06
N PHE A 159 -21.81 -28.78 -5.02
CA PHE A 159 -22.87 -27.87 -5.44
C PHE A 159 -23.52 -27.09 -4.31
N LYS A 160 -22.96 -27.22 -3.10
CA LYS A 160 -23.40 -26.42 -1.96
C LYS A 160 -23.16 -24.95 -2.23
N GLN A 161 -24.18 -24.13 -2.01
CA GLN A 161 -24.12 -22.69 -2.20
C GLN A 161 -24.65 -21.97 -0.96
N LYS A 162 -24.09 -20.79 -0.70
CA LYS A 162 -24.64 -19.86 0.29
C LYS A 162 -25.81 -19.11 -0.32
N GLU A 163 -26.66 -18.51 0.53
CA GLU A 163 -27.63 -17.56 0.06
C GLU A 163 -26.97 -16.45 -0.76
N GLY A 164 -27.58 -16.12 -1.91
CA GLY A 164 -27.07 -15.09 -2.81
C GLY A 164 -28.19 -14.33 -3.48
N LYS A 165 -27.85 -13.17 -4.01
CA LYS A 165 -28.70 -12.39 -4.91
C LYS A 165 -28.16 -12.46 -6.33
N VAL A 166 -29.04 -12.64 -7.29
CA VAL A 166 -28.70 -12.51 -8.71
C VAL A 166 -29.13 -11.12 -9.13
N ILE A 167 -28.17 -10.33 -9.57
CA ILE A 167 -28.40 -8.95 -9.97
C ILE A 167 -27.96 -8.69 -11.41
N LYS A 168 -28.50 -7.66 -12.01
CA LYS A 168 -27.91 -7.00 -13.17
C LYS A 168 -27.53 -5.58 -12.74
N TYR A 169 -26.49 -5.01 -13.35
CA TYR A 169 -26.06 -3.66 -13.01
C TYR A 169 -25.47 -2.93 -14.21
N ILE A 170 -25.58 -1.61 -14.18
CA ILE A 170 -24.91 -0.67 -15.07
C ILE A 170 -23.84 0.02 -14.24
N ALA A 171 -22.62 0.13 -14.78
CA ALA A 171 -21.55 0.94 -14.20
C ALA A 171 -21.09 1.96 -15.23
N VAL A 172 -21.17 3.23 -14.87
CA VAL A 172 -20.79 4.35 -15.72
C VAL A 172 -19.58 5.05 -15.11
N ASP A 173 -18.51 5.16 -15.88
CA ASP A 173 -17.29 5.84 -15.45
C ASP A 173 -17.53 7.33 -15.23
N ILE A 174 -16.99 7.88 -14.16
CA ILE A 174 -16.97 9.31 -13.87
C ILE A 174 -15.67 9.86 -14.48
N ARG A 175 -15.71 10.20 -15.77
CA ARG A 175 -14.53 10.69 -16.52
C ARG A 175 -14.64 12.19 -16.81
N PRO A 176 -13.50 12.89 -16.92
CA PRO A 176 -13.48 14.26 -17.35
C PRO A 176 -14.17 14.43 -18.72
N SER A 177 -14.90 15.52 -18.87
CA SER A 177 -15.50 15.92 -20.14
C SER A 177 -14.49 16.64 -21.04
N LYS A 178 -14.85 16.82 -22.30
CA LYS A 178 -14.01 17.65 -23.21
C LYS A 178 -13.80 19.05 -22.64
N GLU A 179 -14.80 19.64 -21.99
CA GLU A 179 -14.69 20.97 -21.35
C GLU A 179 -13.66 20.96 -20.21
N ASP A 180 -13.58 19.87 -19.43
CA ASP A 180 -12.61 19.71 -18.35
C ASP A 180 -11.18 19.62 -18.92
N TYR A 181 -10.97 18.85 -20.00
CA TYR A 181 -9.68 18.80 -20.69
C TYR A 181 -9.31 20.14 -21.31
N ASP A 182 -10.25 20.83 -21.98
CA ASP A 182 -9.99 22.12 -22.59
C ASP A 182 -9.61 23.17 -21.53
N LYS A 183 -10.28 23.14 -20.36
CA LYS A 183 -9.96 24.00 -19.22
C LYS A 183 -8.58 23.68 -18.64
N ALA A 184 -8.30 22.41 -18.37
CA ALA A 184 -7.01 22.00 -17.82
C ALA A 184 -5.86 22.33 -18.79
N SER A 185 -6.08 22.16 -20.11
CA SER A 185 -5.13 22.54 -21.15
C SER A 185 -4.84 24.04 -21.14
N ALA A 186 -5.86 24.89 -20.97
CA ALA A 186 -5.66 26.32 -20.88
C ALA A 186 -4.94 26.73 -19.60
N GLU A 187 -5.24 26.10 -18.49
CA GLU A 187 -4.58 26.32 -17.19
C GLU A 187 -3.11 25.96 -17.24
N ILE A 188 -2.76 24.78 -17.76
CA ILE A 188 -1.37 24.33 -17.85
C ILE A 188 -0.54 25.19 -18.82
N GLU A 189 -1.12 25.69 -19.91
CA GLU A 189 -0.44 26.65 -20.80
C GLU A 189 -0.19 28.00 -20.13
N SER A 190 -1.11 28.46 -19.27
CA SER A 190 -0.89 29.67 -18.44
C SER A 190 0.25 29.43 -17.47
N LEU A 191 0.23 28.29 -16.77
CA LEU A 191 1.30 27.89 -15.84
C LEU A 191 2.65 27.76 -16.52
N LYS A 192 2.71 27.28 -17.77
CA LYS A 192 3.94 27.24 -18.56
C LYS A 192 4.55 28.63 -18.73
N SER A 193 3.73 29.61 -19.06
CA SER A 193 4.16 30.99 -19.25
C SER A 193 4.67 31.61 -17.94
N GLU A 194 4.00 31.32 -16.84
CA GLU A 194 4.38 31.75 -15.50
C GLU A 194 5.66 31.04 -15.02
N LEU A 195 5.74 29.72 -15.20
CA LEU A 195 6.91 28.93 -14.82
C LEU A 195 8.18 29.40 -15.55
N ALA A 196 8.05 29.80 -16.83
CA ALA A 196 9.18 30.28 -17.61
C ALA A 196 9.82 31.55 -16.99
N THR A 197 9.00 32.45 -16.43
CA THR A 197 9.44 33.76 -15.93
C THR A 197 9.57 33.84 -14.42
N SER A 198 8.98 32.91 -13.68
CA SER A 198 8.96 32.96 -12.22
C SER A 198 10.35 32.76 -11.60
N GLU A 199 10.69 33.66 -10.66
CA GLU A 199 11.81 33.51 -9.75
C GLU A 199 11.46 32.65 -8.53
N LYS A 200 10.15 32.49 -8.21
CA LYS A 200 9.62 31.70 -7.09
C LYS A 200 9.11 30.34 -7.56
N VAL A 201 9.99 29.58 -8.19
CA VAL A 201 9.63 28.28 -8.79
C VAL A 201 9.07 27.31 -7.75
N ALA A 202 9.64 27.30 -6.54
CA ALA A 202 9.21 26.38 -5.48
C ALA A 202 7.76 26.66 -5.03
N ASP A 203 7.40 27.92 -4.86
CA ASP A 203 6.03 28.32 -4.48
C ASP A 203 5.05 27.93 -5.59
N LEU A 204 5.38 28.25 -6.84
CA LEU A 204 4.55 27.97 -7.99
C LEU A 204 4.27 26.46 -8.17
N VAL A 205 5.31 25.62 -8.04
CA VAL A 205 5.12 24.16 -8.10
C VAL A 205 4.28 23.67 -6.93
N THR A 206 4.55 24.14 -5.71
CA THR A 206 3.82 23.70 -4.52
C THR A 206 2.33 24.04 -4.57
N GLU A 207 1.97 25.16 -5.19
CA GLU A 207 0.58 25.61 -5.34
C GLU A 207 -0.18 24.90 -6.47
N ASN A 208 0.53 24.43 -7.51
CA ASN A 208 -0.11 23.95 -8.75
C ASN A 208 0.23 22.51 -9.14
N SER A 209 1.02 21.81 -8.35
CA SER A 209 1.42 20.42 -8.62
C SER A 209 0.91 19.47 -7.55
N GLU A 210 0.54 18.26 -7.96
CA GLU A 210 0.24 17.15 -7.01
C GLU A 210 1.48 16.66 -6.28
N ILE A 211 2.65 16.88 -6.87
CA ILE A 211 3.95 16.51 -6.29
C ILE A 211 4.63 17.78 -5.78
N PRO A 212 5.00 17.84 -4.48
CA PRO A 212 5.67 19.00 -3.94
C PRO A 212 7.05 19.21 -4.57
N TYR A 213 7.45 20.49 -4.71
CA TYR A 213 8.78 20.85 -5.22
C TYR A 213 9.89 20.22 -4.37
N MET A 214 10.86 19.63 -5.03
CA MET A 214 12.04 19.07 -4.38
C MET A 214 13.28 19.91 -4.76
N ASP A 215 13.76 20.72 -3.81
CA ASP A 215 14.97 21.53 -4.00
C ASP A 215 16.24 20.68 -3.87
N ALA A 216 16.47 19.82 -4.87
CA ALA A 216 17.64 18.94 -4.94
C ALA A 216 18.16 18.79 -6.36
N PHE A 217 19.45 18.50 -6.47
CA PHE A 217 20.06 18.10 -7.72
C PHE A 217 20.00 16.59 -7.90
N PHE A 218 19.59 16.15 -9.07
CA PHE A 218 19.48 14.77 -9.49
C PHE A 218 20.47 14.44 -10.61
N THR A 219 21.01 13.23 -10.59
CA THR A 219 21.74 12.71 -11.76
C THR A 219 20.76 12.34 -12.87
N GLU A 220 21.24 12.25 -14.10
CA GLU A 220 20.44 11.83 -15.25
C GLU A 220 19.70 10.49 -15.00
N ASN A 221 20.32 9.55 -14.29
CA ASN A 221 19.74 8.24 -14.03
C ASN A 221 18.67 8.23 -12.94
N ALA A 222 18.58 9.29 -12.16
CA ALA A 222 17.55 9.46 -11.13
C ALA A 222 16.30 10.19 -11.65
N LEU A 223 16.34 10.73 -12.88
CA LEU A 223 15.22 11.39 -13.55
C LEU A 223 14.40 10.35 -14.32
N ASP A 224 13.10 10.61 -14.48
CA ASP A 224 12.27 9.83 -15.38
C ASP A 224 12.69 9.98 -16.86
N PRO A 225 12.25 9.10 -17.76
CA PRO A 225 12.71 9.11 -19.15
C PRO A 225 12.48 10.41 -19.91
N GLU A 226 11.38 11.12 -19.64
CA GLU A 226 11.06 12.39 -20.29
C GLU A 226 11.93 13.54 -19.77
N MET A 227 12.02 13.67 -18.45
CA MET A 227 12.93 14.64 -17.81
C MET A 227 14.36 14.41 -18.24
N LYS A 228 14.79 13.14 -18.30
CA LYS A 228 16.13 12.77 -18.76
C LYS A 228 16.42 13.22 -20.19
N GLN A 229 15.45 13.07 -21.07
CA GLN A 229 15.61 13.53 -22.46
C GLN A 229 15.66 15.06 -22.54
N PHE A 230 14.81 15.73 -21.78
CA PHE A 230 14.74 17.19 -21.72
C PHE A 230 16.06 17.80 -21.22
N VAL A 231 16.57 17.37 -20.07
CA VAL A 231 17.75 18.00 -19.44
C VAL A 231 19.03 17.86 -20.26
N LYS A 232 19.11 16.88 -21.18
CA LYS A 232 20.28 16.68 -22.07
C LYS A 232 20.52 17.84 -23.03
N THR A 233 19.46 18.48 -23.47
CA THR A 233 19.51 19.55 -24.49
C THR A 233 19.09 20.90 -23.97
N ALA A 234 18.47 20.96 -22.78
CA ALA A 234 17.96 22.18 -22.19
C ALA A 234 19.06 23.09 -21.61
N ASN A 235 18.83 24.37 -21.70
CA ASN A 235 19.55 25.40 -20.94
C ASN A 235 18.80 25.71 -19.64
N VAL A 236 19.54 26.24 -18.66
CA VAL A 236 18.92 26.70 -17.41
C VAL A 236 17.89 27.79 -17.74
N GLY A 237 16.68 27.61 -17.23
CA GLY A 237 15.52 28.46 -17.50
C GLY A 237 14.56 27.90 -18.56
N ASP A 238 15.01 26.96 -19.39
CA ASP A 238 14.13 26.35 -20.40
C ASP A 238 12.97 25.57 -19.74
N VAL A 239 11.79 25.65 -20.40
CA VAL A 239 10.57 24.94 -20.00
C VAL A 239 10.14 24.00 -21.11
N TYR A 240 9.82 22.76 -20.75
CA TYR A 240 9.35 21.71 -21.66
C TYR A 240 7.93 21.26 -21.28
N GLY A 241 7.12 20.99 -22.27
CA GLY A 241 5.71 20.59 -22.15
C GLY A 241 4.76 21.71 -22.59
N PRO A 242 3.46 21.62 -22.28
CA PRO A 242 2.86 20.54 -21.51
C PRO A 242 2.92 19.19 -22.27
N VAL A 243 3.27 18.13 -21.53
CA VAL A 243 3.15 16.76 -21.99
C VAL A 243 1.87 16.19 -21.42
N PHE A 244 1.06 15.54 -22.25
CA PHE A 244 -0.18 14.91 -21.81
C PHE A 244 -0.10 13.40 -21.95
N GLU A 245 -0.20 12.70 -20.82
CA GLU A 245 -0.20 11.23 -20.75
C GLU A 245 -1.04 10.75 -19.57
N ASN A 246 -1.85 9.70 -19.78
CA ASN A 246 -2.67 9.07 -18.73
C ASN A 246 -3.56 10.06 -17.95
N ASP A 247 -4.28 10.94 -18.66
CA ASP A 247 -5.15 11.99 -18.10
C ASP A 247 -4.41 13.02 -17.22
N LYS A 248 -3.13 13.21 -17.45
CA LYS A 248 -2.27 14.08 -16.68
C LYS A 248 -1.45 14.99 -17.59
N TYR A 249 -1.38 16.27 -17.24
CA TYR A 249 -0.47 17.24 -17.83
C TYR A 249 0.79 17.38 -16.99
N ARG A 250 1.94 17.47 -17.65
CA ARG A 250 3.23 17.70 -16.99
C ARG A 250 4.00 18.84 -17.65
N LEU A 251 4.64 19.67 -16.82
CA LEU A 251 5.56 20.72 -17.24
C LEU A 251 6.88 20.57 -16.51
N PHE A 252 7.99 20.68 -17.23
CA PHE A 252 9.33 20.65 -16.64
C PHE A 252 10.05 21.98 -16.87
N LYS A 253 10.75 22.48 -15.86
CA LYS A 253 11.70 23.58 -15.99
C LYS A 253 13.07 23.14 -15.50
N LEU A 254 14.11 23.34 -16.30
CA LEU A 254 15.48 23.19 -15.83
C LEU A 254 15.82 24.42 -14.99
N VAL A 255 15.78 24.27 -13.66
CA VAL A 255 16.00 25.36 -12.71
C VAL A 255 17.49 25.68 -12.57
N ASP A 256 18.32 24.63 -12.51
CA ASP A 256 19.76 24.77 -12.39
C ASP A 256 20.50 23.52 -12.89
N LYS A 257 21.77 23.69 -13.25
CA LYS A 257 22.65 22.61 -13.68
C LYS A 257 24.02 22.80 -13.05
N THR A 258 24.59 21.71 -12.53
CA THR A 258 25.90 21.72 -11.91
C THR A 258 26.69 20.46 -12.21
N VAL A 259 28.00 20.50 -11.98
CA VAL A 259 28.88 19.33 -12.04
C VAL A 259 29.42 19.08 -10.65
N ALA A 260 28.91 18.04 -10.01
CA ALA A 260 29.20 17.75 -8.60
C ALA A 260 29.23 16.23 -8.36
N PRO A 261 29.76 15.76 -7.23
CA PRO A 261 29.65 14.36 -6.85
C PRO A 261 28.18 13.92 -6.75
N ASP A 262 27.87 12.72 -7.24
CA ASP A 262 26.55 12.14 -7.06
C ASP A 262 26.26 11.87 -5.58
N SER A 263 27.24 11.28 -4.89
CA SER A 263 27.12 10.89 -3.49
C SER A 263 28.35 11.32 -2.71
N VAL A 264 28.15 11.58 -1.42
CA VAL A 264 29.19 11.89 -0.46
C VAL A 264 29.10 10.96 0.74
N LYS A 265 30.24 10.49 1.24
CA LYS A 265 30.32 9.69 2.47
C LYS A 265 30.63 10.60 3.63
N VAL A 266 29.82 10.54 4.67
CA VAL A 266 29.83 11.52 5.77
C VAL A 266 29.90 10.80 7.10
N SER A 267 30.65 11.44 8.01
CA SER A 267 30.57 11.18 9.45
C SER A 267 30.27 12.47 10.18
N HIS A 268 29.60 12.42 11.33
CA HIS A 268 29.32 13.60 12.12
C HIS A 268 29.50 13.40 13.63
N ILE A 269 29.62 14.50 14.35
CA ILE A 269 29.45 14.60 15.79
C ILE A 269 28.27 15.52 16.04
N MET A 270 27.18 15.02 16.60
CA MET A 270 25.98 15.79 16.90
C MET A 270 25.97 16.21 18.37
N LEU A 271 25.97 17.51 18.61
CA LEU A 271 25.78 18.10 19.93
C LEU A 271 24.31 18.45 20.10
N ALA A 272 23.62 17.78 21.02
CA ALA A 272 22.21 18.00 21.27
C ALA A 272 21.92 19.44 21.71
N ASN A 273 20.74 19.95 21.35
CA ASN A 273 20.28 21.26 21.76
C ASN A 273 19.87 21.25 23.23
N THR A 274 20.69 21.85 24.11
CA THR A 274 20.44 21.96 25.57
C THR A 274 19.80 23.31 25.96
N GLY A 275 19.48 24.16 24.98
CA GLY A 275 18.96 25.51 25.24
C GLY A 275 20.01 26.60 25.40
N ASP A 276 21.28 26.27 25.66
CA ASP A 276 22.40 27.21 25.71
C ASP A 276 23.18 27.16 24.38
N GLU A 277 22.75 27.94 23.41
CA GLU A 277 23.38 28.00 22.08
C GLU A 277 24.83 28.46 22.13
N ALA A 278 25.17 29.35 23.05
CA ALA A 278 26.55 29.86 23.16
C ALA A 278 27.50 28.78 23.66
N ALA A 279 27.09 28.01 24.67
CA ALA A 279 27.88 26.90 25.18
C ALA A 279 28.04 25.79 24.15
N ILE A 280 26.96 25.44 23.40
CA ILE A 280 27.02 24.41 22.34
C ILE A 280 27.98 24.85 21.21
N LYS A 281 27.89 26.11 20.78
CA LYS A 281 28.78 26.65 19.76
C LYS A 281 30.25 26.65 20.22
N ALA A 282 30.51 27.10 21.44
CA ALA A 282 31.86 27.09 22.00
C ALA A 282 32.42 25.67 22.10
N LYS A 283 31.60 24.67 22.45
CA LYS A 283 31.98 23.26 22.47
C LYS A 283 32.26 22.74 21.06
N ALA A 284 31.41 23.06 20.09
CA ALA A 284 31.61 22.67 18.68
C ALA A 284 32.91 23.27 18.11
N ASP A 285 33.16 24.57 18.34
CA ASP A 285 34.40 25.21 17.94
C ASP A 285 35.63 24.61 18.61
N SER A 286 35.55 24.25 19.90
CA SER A 286 36.62 23.56 20.62
C SER A 286 36.93 22.19 20.02
N LEU A 287 35.92 21.37 19.78
CA LEU A 287 36.09 20.05 19.16
C LEU A 287 36.64 20.16 17.74
N LEU A 288 36.14 21.15 16.95
CA LEU A 288 36.68 21.40 15.62
C LEU A 288 38.18 21.77 15.66
N ASN A 289 38.59 22.57 16.63
CA ASN A 289 40.01 22.92 16.82
C ASN A 289 40.88 21.71 17.17
N VAL A 290 40.35 20.77 17.99
CA VAL A 290 41.03 19.50 18.29
C VAL A 290 41.19 18.68 17.03
N LEU A 291 40.10 18.55 16.25
CA LEU A 291 40.09 17.78 14.99
C LEU A 291 41.07 18.35 13.97
N LYS A 292 41.11 19.68 13.81
CA LYS A 292 42.05 20.35 12.89
C LYS A 292 43.53 20.19 13.31
N LYS A 293 43.80 19.91 14.59
CA LYS A 293 45.12 19.59 15.09
C LYS A 293 45.44 18.09 15.04
N GLY A 294 44.61 17.28 14.40
CA GLY A 294 44.83 15.85 14.20
C GLY A 294 44.20 14.94 15.27
N GLY A 295 43.21 15.48 16.02
CA GLY A 295 42.45 14.68 16.98
C GLY A 295 41.71 13.52 16.31
N ASP A 296 41.51 12.42 17.04
CA ASP A 296 40.78 11.24 16.56
C ASP A 296 39.27 11.53 16.50
N PHE A 297 38.73 11.61 15.28
CA PHE A 297 37.32 11.87 15.03
C PHE A 297 36.43 10.78 15.63
N VAL A 298 36.81 9.49 15.48
CA VAL A 298 36.01 8.36 15.96
C VAL A 298 35.90 8.36 17.49
N ALA A 299 37.03 8.66 18.17
CA ALA A 299 37.04 8.77 19.63
C ALA A 299 36.16 9.92 20.11
N LEU A 300 36.28 11.09 19.48
CA LEU A 300 35.47 12.26 19.82
C LEU A 300 33.98 12.06 19.50
N ALA A 301 33.65 11.36 18.40
CA ALA A 301 32.27 11.03 18.08
C ALA A 301 31.66 10.11 19.16
N LYS A 302 32.38 9.08 19.59
CA LYS A 302 31.94 8.19 20.68
C LYS A 302 31.75 8.90 22.01
N GLU A 303 32.55 9.91 22.29
CA GLU A 303 32.53 10.65 23.55
C GLU A 303 31.49 11.77 23.58
N TYR A 304 31.29 12.46 22.47
CA TYR A 304 30.51 13.71 22.44
C TYR A 304 29.27 13.71 21.59
N SER A 305 29.11 12.74 20.65
CA SER A 305 27.92 12.71 19.81
C SER A 305 26.71 12.22 20.59
N ALA A 306 25.61 12.91 20.46
CA ALA A 306 24.35 12.63 21.16
C ALA A 306 23.40 11.73 20.36
N ASP A 307 23.84 11.19 19.22
CA ASP A 307 23.04 10.36 18.34
C ASP A 307 23.57 8.92 18.22
N GLN A 308 22.80 8.05 17.54
CA GLN A 308 23.15 6.65 17.37
C GLN A 308 24.44 6.41 16.57
N ALA A 309 24.86 7.36 15.75
CA ALA A 309 26.07 7.22 14.97
C ALA A 309 27.35 7.26 15.84
N ALA A 310 27.23 7.75 17.11
CA ALA A 310 28.33 7.77 18.07
C ALA A 310 29.03 6.43 18.21
N GLU A 311 28.28 5.32 18.33
CA GLU A 311 28.85 3.96 18.49
C GLU A 311 29.67 3.52 17.29
N LYS A 312 29.29 3.96 16.09
CA LYS A 312 30.00 3.72 14.83
C LYS A 312 31.06 4.78 14.53
N GLY A 313 31.46 5.57 15.55
CA GLY A 313 32.42 6.65 15.37
C GLY A 313 31.89 7.82 14.55
N GLY A 314 30.60 8.04 14.58
CA GLY A 314 29.90 9.11 13.87
C GLY A 314 29.59 8.81 12.41
N GLU A 315 29.81 7.58 11.91
CA GLU A 315 29.61 7.26 10.49
C GLU A 315 28.10 7.26 10.13
N LEU A 316 27.73 8.09 9.16
CA LEU A 316 26.38 8.18 8.59
C LEU A 316 26.24 7.43 7.26
N GLY A 317 27.34 7.14 6.57
CA GLY A 317 27.37 6.47 5.29
C GLY A 317 27.28 7.40 4.09
N TRP A 318 26.75 6.89 2.97
CA TRP A 318 26.65 7.61 1.71
C TRP A 318 25.32 8.35 1.58
N PHE A 319 25.37 9.61 1.12
CA PHE A 319 24.21 10.47 0.87
C PHE A 319 24.22 11.00 -0.56
N THR A 320 23.06 10.96 -1.22
CA THR A 320 22.73 11.82 -2.35
C THR A 320 22.00 13.06 -1.83
N GLU A 321 21.88 14.12 -2.63
CA GLU A 321 21.11 15.30 -2.20
C GLU A 321 19.66 14.97 -1.89
N ALA A 322 19.04 14.11 -2.69
CA ALA A 322 17.66 13.66 -2.47
C ALA A 322 17.46 12.85 -1.17
N THR A 323 18.47 12.05 -0.76
CA THR A 323 18.41 11.29 0.50
C THR A 323 18.78 12.13 1.71
N ALA A 324 19.66 13.11 1.55
CA ALA A 324 20.02 14.07 2.60
C ALA A 324 18.87 15.02 2.98
N LEU A 325 17.84 15.12 2.15
CA LEU A 325 16.65 15.96 2.39
C LEU A 325 15.70 15.44 3.47
N ARG A 326 15.74 14.13 3.77
CA ARG A 326 14.80 13.55 4.73
C ARG A 326 15.20 13.86 6.16
N GLY A 327 14.61 14.92 6.72
CA GLY A 327 14.71 15.26 8.15
C GLY A 327 15.83 16.23 8.53
N VAL A 328 16.58 16.77 7.57
CA VAL A 328 17.61 17.79 7.82
C VAL A 328 17.35 19.04 6.96
N ASN A 329 17.81 20.19 7.47
CA ASN A 329 17.65 21.48 6.78
C ASN A 329 18.64 21.66 5.61
N ASP A 330 18.39 22.67 4.78
CA ASP A 330 19.21 22.97 3.61
C ASP A 330 20.66 23.31 3.95
N ASP A 331 20.91 23.91 5.12
CA ASP A 331 22.27 24.23 5.56
C ASP A 331 23.10 22.96 5.80
N PHE A 332 22.48 21.89 6.31
CA PHE A 332 23.16 20.60 6.47
C PHE A 332 23.53 20.01 5.09
N LYS A 333 22.61 20.05 4.13
CA LYS A 333 22.89 19.58 2.75
C LYS A 333 24.04 20.36 2.14
N LYS A 334 23.97 21.69 2.17
CA LYS A 334 25.01 22.55 1.64
C LYS A 334 26.35 22.24 2.28
N ALA A 335 26.40 22.08 3.61
CA ALA A 335 27.63 21.74 4.32
C ALA A 335 28.21 20.38 3.89
N VAL A 336 27.36 19.35 3.77
CA VAL A 336 27.79 17.99 3.37
C VAL A 336 28.41 17.98 1.97
N PHE A 337 27.77 18.62 0.99
CA PHE A 337 28.23 18.60 -0.40
C PHE A 337 29.38 19.60 -0.68
N SER A 338 29.44 20.75 0.03
CA SER A 338 30.47 21.77 -0.16
C SER A 338 31.78 21.46 0.59
N THR A 339 31.74 20.73 1.72
CA THR A 339 32.93 20.42 2.51
C THR A 339 33.89 19.52 1.72
N PRO A 340 35.18 19.88 1.59
CA PRO A 340 36.16 19.02 0.92
C PRO A 340 36.35 17.65 1.61
N VAL A 341 36.87 16.67 0.85
CA VAL A 341 37.19 15.36 1.43
C VAL A 341 38.26 15.50 2.51
N ASN A 342 38.07 14.86 3.63
CA ASN A 342 38.88 14.93 4.85
C ASN A 342 38.88 16.29 5.57
N ASP A 343 37.96 17.17 5.22
CA ASP A 343 37.77 18.46 5.92
C ASP A 343 36.48 18.43 6.77
N TYR A 344 36.26 19.48 7.54
CA TYR A 344 35.21 19.59 8.53
C TYR A 344 34.38 20.87 8.32
N SER A 345 33.09 20.78 8.62
CA SER A 345 32.18 21.93 8.72
C SER A 345 31.31 21.85 9.95
N ILE A 346 30.88 23.01 10.47
CA ILE A 346 29.90 23.07 11.55
C ILE A 346 28.58 23.56 10.93
N VAL A 347 27.49 22.85 11.23
CA VAL A 347 26.16 23.22 10.78
C VAL A 347 25.14 22.97 11.88
N LYS A 348 24.10 23.81 11.92
CA LYS A 348 22.97 23.69 12.84
C LYS A 348 21.79 23.03 12.13
N SER A 349 21.12 22.09 12.80
CA SER A 349 19.87 21.49 12.37
C SER A 349 18.80 21.57 13.47
N LEU A 350 17.60 21.02 13.20
CA LEU A 350 16.54 20.88 14.20
C LEU A 350 16.97 19.96 15.37
N TYR A 351 17.89 19.03 15.13
CA TYR A 351 18.36 18.06 16.11
C TYR A 351 19.50 18.57 16.98
N GLY A 352 20.23 19.59 16.53
CA GLY A 352 21.38 20.14 17.24
C GLY A 352 22.43 20.75 16.34
N THR A 353 23.65 20.91 16.87
CA THR A 353 24.82 21.40 16.12
C THR A 353 25.70 20.21 15.73
N HIS A 354 25.98 20.11 14.43
CA HIS A 354 26.77 19.01 13.85
C HIS A 354 28.15 19.48 13.45
N ILE A 355 29.17 18.71 13.81
CA ILE A 355 30.49 18.82 13.22
C ILE A 355 30.55 17.70 12.17
N ILE A 356 30.49 18.08 10.90
CA ILE A 356 30.48 17.17 9.75
C ILE A 356 31.91 16.92 9.31
N LYS A 357 32.23 15.67 8.99
CA LYS A 357 33.43 15.25 8.28
C LYS A 357 33.01 14.56 6.99
N VAL A 358 33.49 15.05 5.86
CA VAL A 358 33.34 14.34 4.58
C VAL A 358 34.50 13.38 4.42
N THR A 359 34.23 12.08 4.36
CA THR A 359 35.26 11.05 4.31
C THR A 359 35.56 10.58 2.90
N ASP A 360 34.58 10.68 1.99
CA ASP A 360 34.73 10.30 0.59
C ASP A 360 33.69 11.00 -0.30
N LYS A 361 33.96 11.07 -1.61
CA LYS A 361 33.04 11.60 -2.65
C LYS A 361 33.15 10.74 -3.90
N THR A 362 32.04 10.50 -4.57
CA THR A 362 32.06 9.91 -5.91
C THR A 362 32.66 10.88 -6.93
N THR A 363 32.95 10.39 -8.13
CA THR A 363 33.36 11.24 -9.25
C THR A 363 32.28 12.24 -9.59
N ASN A 364 32.71 13.42 -10.06
CA ASN A 364 31.79 14.46 -10.49
C ASN A 364 31.00 14.00 -11.73
N VAL A 365 29.71 14.26 -11.70
CA VAL A 365 28.76 14.00 -12.80
C VAL A 365 27.89 15.22 -13.04
N ASP A 366 27.28 15.28 -14.22
CA ASP A 366 26.26 16.31 -14.48
C ASP A 366 25.04 16.05 -13.57
N LYS A 367 24.59 17.11 -12.92
CA LYS A 367 23.42 17.10 -12.04
C LYS A 367 22.48 18.24 -12.41
N TYR A 368 21.21 17.96 -12.29
CA TYR A 368 20.12 18.81 -12.75
C TYR A 368 19.14 19.06 -11.62
N LYS A 369 18.74 20.31 -11.45
CA LYS A 369 17.61 20.70 -10.59
C LYS A 369 16.44 20.98 -11.51
N VAL A 370 15.39 20.16 -11.40
CA VAL A 370 14.21 20.23 -12.26
C VAL A 370 12.98 20.54 -11.42
N ALA A 371 12.20 21.49 -11.87
CA ALA A 371 10.84 21.69 -11.38
C ALA A 371 9.88 20.89 -12.25
N ASP A 372 8.94 20.20 -11.62
CA ASP A 372 7.90 19.40 -12.25
C ASP A 372 6.53 19.85 -11.75
N ILE A 373 5.69 20.35 -12.65
CA ILE A 373 4.26 20.58 -12.38
C ILE A 373 3.50 19.40 -12.97
N ASP A 374 2.84 18.64 -12.10
CA ASP A 374 2.09 17.44 -12.38
C ASP A 374 0.62 17.69 -12.02
N MET A 375 -0.27 17.72 -13.04
CA MET A 375 -1.67 18.08 -12.90
C MET A 375 -2.57 17.04 -13.55
N THR A 376 -3.31 16.27 -12.74
CA THR A 376 -4.31 15.32 -13.23
C THR A 376 -5.60 16.03 -13.62
N VAL A 377 -6.13 15.70 -14.80
CA VAL A 377 -7.44 16.21 -15.23
C VAL A 377 -8.54 15.46 -14.50
N SER A 378 -9.24 16.13 -13.63
CA SER A 378 -10.36 15.57 -12.87
C SER A 378 -11.71 16.06 -13.41
N PRO A 379 -12.77 15.23 -13.30
CA PRO A 379 -14.13 15.66 -13.65
C PRO A 379 -14.55 16.86 -12.81
N SER A 380 -15.02 17.92 -13.46
CA SER A 380 -15.58 19.06 -12.72
C SER A 380 -16.92 18.70 -12.08
N THR A 381 -17.35 19.50 -11.10
CA THR A 381 -18.69 19.40 -10.49
C THR A 381 -19.80 19.41 -11.53
N LYS A 382 -19.63 20.16 -12.63
CA LYS A 382 -20.56 20.20 -13.75
C LYS A 382 -20.63 18.87 -14.48
N THR A 383 -19.46 18.28 -14.81
CA THR A 383 -19.37 16.98 -15.47
C THR A 383 -19.96 15.89 -14.60
N TYR A 384 -19.58 15.83 -13.33
CA TYR A 384 -20.15 14.92 -12.34
C TYR A 384 -21.68 15.05 -12.27
N GLY A 385 -22.21 16.28 -12.13
CA GLY A 385 -23.63 16.54 -12.09
C GLY A 385 -24.37 16.14 -13.37
N ASN A 386 -23.77 16.33 -14.54
CA ASN A 386 -24.35 15.92 -15.82
C ASN A 386 -24.51 14.41 -15.90
N ILE A 387 -23.43 13.63 -15.60
CA ILE A 387 -23.47 12.16 -15.61
C ILE A 387 -24.53 11.64 -14.62
N TYR A 388 -24.55 12.21 -13.41
CA TYR A 388 -25.54 11.84 -12.40
C TYR A 388 -26.96 12.11 -12.86
N ASN A 389 -27.21 13.28 -13.44
CA ASN A 389 -28.55 13.68 -13.94
C ASN A 389 -29.02 12.82 -15.12
N GLU A 390 -28.11 12.46 -16.03
CA GLU A 390 -28.43 11.56 -17.15
C GLU A 390 -28.83 10.18 -16.63
N LEU A 391 -28.06 9.62 -15.66
CA LEU A 391 -28.41 8.37 -15.03
C LEU A 391 -29.72 8.43 -14.25
N ASN A 392 -29.96 9.52 -13.54
CA ASN A 392 -31.21 9.71 -12.79
C ASN A 392 -32.45 9.79 -13.73
N GLN A 393 -32.30 10.46 -14.87
CA GLN A 393 -33.33 10.47 -15.91
C GLN A 393 -33.54 9.10 -16.53
N PHE A 394 -32.44 8.34 -16.74
CA PHE A 394 -32.48 6.96 -17.23
C PHE A 394 -33.28 6.07 -16.28
N ILE A 395 -32.97 6.07 -14.98
CA ILE A 395 -33.71 5.28 -13.99
C ILE A 395 -35.15 5.65 -13.92
N SER A 396 -35.44 6.95 -13.88
CA SER A 396 -36.85 7.47 -13.77
C SER A 396 -37.75 7.00 -14.91
N LYS A 397 -37.18 6.82 -16.11
CA LYS A 397 -37.90 6.34 -17.30
C LYS A 397 -37.99 4.81 -17.38
N ASN A 398 -37.07 4.10 -16.73
CA ASN A 398 -36.84 2.66 -16.89
C ASN A 398 -37.03 1.89 -15.59
N GLN A 399 -38.20 1.97 -14.98
CA GLN A 399 -38.54 1.31 -13.71
C GLN A 399 -38.92 -0.19 -13.86
N ASN A 400 -38.83 -0.75 -15.07
CA ASN A 400 -39.15 -2.14 -15.33
C ASN A 400 -37.87 -2.91 -15.63
N ILE A 401 -37.51 -3.85 -14.73
CA ILE A 401 -36.33 -4.67 -14.84
C ILE A 401 -36.24 -5.47 -16.15
N ASP A 402 -37.36 -5.95 -16.67
CA ASP A 402 -37.43 -6.77 -17.89
C ASP A 402 -37.06 -5.98 -19.16
N LYS A 403 -37.27 -4.66 -19.13
CA LYS A 403 -36.95 -3.74 -20.23
C LYS A 403 -35.62 -3.02 -20.06
N LEU A 404 -34.95 -3.24 -18.92
CA LEU A 404 -33.75 -2.49 -18.57
C LEU A 404 -32.57 -2.80 -19.50
N ASP A 405 -32.48 -4.04 -20.00
CA ASP A 405 -31.42 -4.46 -20.94
C ASP A 405 -31.53 -3.73 -22.27
N ASP A 406 -32.77 -3.65 -22.85
CA ASP A 406 -33.00 -2.96 -24.11
C ASP A 406 -32.80 -1.46 -23.96
N ALA A 407 -33.31 -0.89 -22.86
CA ALA A 407 -33.15 0.54 -22.58
C ALA A 407 -31.67 0.94 -22.37
N ALA A 408 -30.89 0.12 -21.67
CA ALA A 408 -29.47 0.36 -21.49
C ALA A 408 -28.73 0.32 -22.84
N LYS A 409 -29.05 -0.65 -23.68
CA LYS A 409 -28.44 -0.81 -25.00
C LYS A 409 -28.78 0.38 -25.93
N GLU A 410 -29.99 0.91 -25.84
CA GLU A 410 -30.47 2.05 -26.67
C GLU A 410 -29.63 3.31 -26.38
N VAL A 411 -29.26 3.55 -25.12
CA VAL A 411 -28.45 4.70 -24.72
C VAL A 411 -26.93 4.39 -24.62
N GLY A 412 -26.55 3.17 -24.98
CA GLY A 412 -25.12 2.75 -25.02
C GLY A 412 -24.50 2.40 -23.67
N TYR A 413 -25.32 2.16 -22.64
CA TYR A 413 -24.81 1.70 -21.35
C TYR A 413 -24.49 0.21 -21.37
N ASN A 414 -23.38 -0.15 -20.79
CA ASN A 414 -22.99 -1.54 -20.61
C ASN A 414 -23.66 -2.13 -19.39
N LEU A 415 -24.65 -3.00 -19.61
CA LEU A 415 -25.39 -3.69 -18.55
C LEU A 415 -24.85 -5.13 -18.42
N LEU A 416 -24.38 -5.47 -17.23
CA LEU A 416 -23.96 -6.81 -16.87
C LEU A 416 -25.12 -7.53 -16.16
N SER A 417 -25.52 -8.70 -16.67
CA SER A 417 -26.63 -9.49 -16.16
C SER A 417 -26.16 -10.80 -15.54
N ASN A 418 -27.02 -11.42 -14.70
CA ASN A 418 -26.80 -12.70 -14.05
C ASN A 418 -25.58 -12.73 -13.14
N VAL A 419 -25.25 -11.61 -12.52
CA VAL A 419 -24.16 -11.52 -11.56
C VAL A 419 -24.64 -11.97 -10.19
N THR A 420 -24.02 -13.01 -9.67
CA THR A 420 -24.34 -13.52 -8.32
C THR A 420 -23.46 -12.82 -7.30
N VAL A 421 -24.09 -12.30 -6.24
CA VAL A 421 -23.42 -11.73 -5.09
C VAL A 421 -23.87 -12.42 -3.80
N THR A 422 -22.96 -12.55 -2.85
CA THR A 422 -23.22 -13.07 -1.49
C THR A 422 -23.16 -11.93 -0.47
N ALA A 423 -23.78 -12.13 0.69
CA ALA A 423 -23.77 -11.14 1.77
C ALA A 423 -22.37 -10.75 2.25
N ASN A 424 -21.37 -11.59 2.06
CA ASN A 424 -19.99 -11.37 2.50
C ASN A 424 -19.08 -10.71 1.44
N ASP A 425 -19.56 -10.60 0.19
CA ASP A 425 -18.77 -9.98 -0.87
C ASP A 425 -18.50 -8.52 -0.55
N GLN A 426 -17.26 -8.08 -0.73
CA GLN A 426 -16.83 -6.72 -0.47
C GLN A 426 -16.89 -5.85 -1.72
N LEU A 427 -16.79 -6.48 -2.89
CA LEU A 427 -16.74 -5.82 -4.18
C LEU A 427 -17.77 -6.42 -5.14
N LEU A 428 -18.33 -5.59 -6.00
CA LEU A 428 -19.14 -5.99 -7.15
C LEU A 428 -18.19 -6.14 -8.36
N GLY A 429 -17.78 -7.35 -8.63
CA GLY A 429 -16.72 -7.61 -9.61
C GLY A 429 -15.41 -6.91 -9.22
N SER A 430 -14.90 -6.04 -10.09
CA SER A 430 -13.70 -5.24 -9.85
C SER A 430 -13.98 -3.82 -9.34
N ILE A 431 -15.26 -3.47 -9.11
CA ILE A 431 -15.66 -2.10 -8.73
C ILE A 431 -15.34 -1.88 -7.25
N LYS A 432 -14.43 -0.94 -6.98
CA LYS A 432 -14.06 -0.54 -5.62
C LYS A 432 -15.23 0.18 -4.94
N ASN A 433 -15.23 0.18 -3.61
CA ASN A 433 -16.26 0.85 -2.79
C ASN A 433 -17.70 0.44 -3.10
N SER A 434 -17.93 -0.73 -3.74
CA SER A 434 -19.26 -1.20 -4.18
C SER A 434 -20.04 -2.02 -3.12
N ARG A 435 -19.51 -2.11 -1.90
CA ARG A 435 -20.20 -2.77 -0.77
C ARG A 435 -21.61 -2.25 -0.50
N PRO A 436 -21.92 -0.94 -0.64
CA PRO A 436 -23.29 -0.42 -0.49
C PRO A 436 -24.28 -1.04 -1.47
N VAL A 437 -23.88 -1.31 -2.72
CA VAL A 437 -24.72 -1.97 -3.75
C VAL A 437 -25.10 -3.39 -3.29
N ILE A 438 -24.12 -4.14 -2.79
CA ILE A 438 -24.35 -5.50 -2.30
C ILE A 438 -25.30 -5.49 -1.10
N ARG A 439 -25.08 -4.59 -0.14
CA ARG A 439 -25.96 -4.43 1.02
C ARG A 439 -27.38 -4.09 0.60
N TRP A 440 -27.56 -3.16 -0.36
CA TRP A 440 -28.85 -2.82 -0.92
C TRP A 440 -29.53 -4.05 -1.54
N ALA A 441 -28.81 -4.89 -2.30
CA ALA A 441 -29.37 -6.07 -2.92
C ALA A 441 -29.93 -7.08 -1.89
N PHE A 442 -29.32 -7.20 -0.71
CA PHE A 442 -29.81 -8.07 0.37
C PHE A 442 -30.96 -7.46 1.19
N GLN A 443 -31.18 -6.16 1.10
CA GLN A 443 -32.29 -5.45 1.78
C GLN A 443 -33.55 -5.33 0.91
N ASN A 444 -33.47 -5.64 -0.39
CA ASN A 444 -34.54 -5.44 -1.35
C ASN A 444 -34.94 -6.75 -2.07
N ASN A 445 -35.99 -6.68 -2.90
CA ASN A 445 -36.64 -7.84 -3.48
C ASN A 445 -36.42 -7.94 -5.00
N LYS A 446 -36.71 -9.12 -5.55
CA LYS A 446 -36.69 -9.34 -7.00
C LYS A 446 -37.56 -8.30 -7.71
N GLY A 447 -37.04 -7.66 -8.74
CA GLY A 447 -37.68 -6.64 -9.55
C GLY A 447 -37.32 -5.21 -9.13
N ASP A 448 -36.77 -5.01 -7.92
CA ASP A 448 -36.37 -3.69 -7.46
C ASP A 448 -35.13 -3.19 -8.23
N ILE A 449 -35.14 -1.88 -8.54
CA ILE A 449 -34.03 -1.16 -9.15
C ILE A 449 -33.52 -0.15 -8.13
N SER A 450 -32.21 -0.05 -7.99
CA SER A 450 -31.57 0.81 -6.99
C SER A 450 -31.59 2.29 -7.37
N GLU A 451 -31.33 3.12 -6.41
CA GLU A 451 -30.77 4.46 -6.61
C GLU A 451 -29.36 4.38 -7.22
N ILE A 452 -28.78 5.54 -7.53
CA ILE A 452 -27.41 5.65 -8.02
C ILE A 452 -26.45 5.53 -6.83
N PHE A 453 -25.55 4.56 -6.89
CA PHE A 453 -24.45 4.42 -5.95
C PHE A 453 -23.16 5.01 -6.54
N GLU A 454 -22.46 5.80 -5.76
CA GLU A 454 -21.11 6.24 -6.07
C GLU A 454 -20.11 5.20 -5.55
N CYS A 455 -19.32 4.64 -6.47
CA CYS A 455 -18.40 3.55 -6.21
C CYS A 455 -17.02 3.90 -6.79
N ASP A 456 -16.21 4.64 -6.04
CA ASP A 456 -14.89 5.15 -6.45
C ASP A 456 -15.03 6.08 -7.68
N ASP A 457 -14.56 5.64 -8.83
CA ASP A 457 -14.60 6.37 -10.13
C ASP A 457 -15.83 6.06 -10.99
N LYS A 458 -16.87 5.46 -10.39
CA LYS A 458 -18.07 4.99 -11.12
C LYS A 458 -19.38 5.30 -10.41
N PHE A 459 -20.41 5.57 -11.21
CA PHE A 459 -21.80 5.44 -10.76
C PHE A 459 -22.31 4.05 -11.10
N VAL A 460 -22.97 3.41 -10.14
CA VAL A 460 -23.55 2.08 -10.29
C VAL A 460 -25.04 2.10 -10.01
N ILE A 461 -25.80 1.47 -10.90
CA ILE A 461 -27.23 1.18 -10.74
C ILE A 461 -27.38 -0.33 -10.79
N ALA A 462 -28.07 -0.91 -9.82
CA ALA A 462 -28.31 -2.35 -9.77
C ALA A 462 -29.81 -2.68 -9.80
N ALA A 463 -30.13 -3.87 -10.30
CA ALA A 463 -31.50 -4.41 -10.27
C ALA A 463 -31.47 -5.89 -9.89
N ILE A 464 -32.43 -6.32 -9.06
CA ILE A 464 -32.45 -7.70 -8.52
C ILE A 464 -33.23 -8.60 -9.46
N GLN A 465 -32.52 -9.54 -10.10
CA GLN A 465 -33.10 -10.56 -10.98
C GLN A 465 -33.70 -11.73 -10.19
N GLY A 466 -33.13 -12.06 -9.05
CA GLY A 466 -33.59 -13.18 -8.25
C GLY A 466 -32.78 -13.39 -6.97
N THR A 467 -33.20 -14.40 -6.20
CA THR A 467 -32.51 -14.85 -4.99
C THR A 467 -32.13 -16.32 -5.16
N LEU A 468 -30.90 -16.66 -4.83
CA LEU A 468 -30.44 -18.02 -4.74
C LEU A 468 -30.56 -18.47 -3.27
N PRO A 469 -31.38 -19.51 -2.97
CA PRO A 469 -31.50 -20.00 -1.60
C PRO A 469 -30.22 -20.67 -1.15
N GLU A 470 -29.95 -20.63 0.14
CA GLU A 470 -28.91 -21.46 0.73
C GLU A 470 -29.24 -22.96 0.55
N GLY A 471 -28.26 -23.77 0.27
CA GLY A 471 -28.43 -25.21 0.08
C GLY A 471 -27.61 -25.72 -1.09
N TYR A 472 -28.25 -26.46 -1.99
CA TYR A 472 -27.59 -27.06 -3.15
C TYR A 472 -28.14 -26.45 -4.45
N ARG A 473 -27.26 -26.18 -5.40
CA ARG A 473 -27.65 -25.78 -6.77
C ARG A 473 -28.54 -26.84 -7.39
N SER A 474 -29.62 -26.42 -8.05
CA SER A 474 -30.52 -27.36 -8.68
C SER A 474 -29.84 -28.19 -9.77
N LEU A 475 -30.28 -29.41 -9.97
CA LEU A 475 -29.81 -30.30 -11.05
C LEU A 475 -29.87 -29.57 -12.41
N GLU A 476 -30.96 -28.86 -12.66
CA GLU A 476 -31.16 -28.11 -13.92
C GLU A 476 -30.04 -27.05 -14.13
N SER A 477 -29.70 -26.31 -13.08
CA SER A 477 -28.68 -25.25 -13.16
C SER A 477 -27.28 -25.77 -13.43
N VAL A 478 -26.95 -26.99 -13.04
CA VAL A 478 -25.63 -27.63 -13.19
C VAL A 478 -25.58 -28.63 -14.35
N THR A 479 -26.72 -28.95 -14.95
CA THR A 479 -26.84 -29.92 -16.07
C THR A 479 -25.88 -29.62 -17.25
N PRO A 480 -25.73 -28.39 -17.73
CA PRO A 480 -24.80 -28.10 -18.84
C PRO A 480 -23.36 -28.48 -18.50
N MET A 481 -22.91 -28.15 -17.29
CA MET A 481 -21.57 -28.44 -16.80
C MET A 481 -21.36 -29.95 -16.64
N LEU A 482 -22.28 -30.65 -15.97
CA LEU A 482 -22.22 -32.11 -15.77
C LEU A 482 -22.26 -32.87 -17.09
N LYS A 483 -23.05 -32.40 -18.06
CA LYS A 483 -23.11 -32.98 -19.39
C LYS A 483 -21.79 -32.90 -20.14
N SER A 484 -21.15 -31.73 -20.09
CA SER A 484 -19.83 -31.52 -20.68
C SER A 484 -18.77 -32.43 -20.07
N GLU A 485 -18.80 -32.56 -18.75
CA GLU A 485 -17.88 -33.45 -18.03
C GLU A 485 -18.11 -34.93 -18.37
N LEU A 486 -19.35 -35.39 -18.41
CA LEU A 486 -19.71 -36.76 -18.79
C LEU A 486 -19.31 -37.06 -20.24
N ILE A 487 -19.44 -36.11 -21.16
CA ILE A 487 -18.93 -36.24 -22.53
C ILE A 487 -17.42 -36.45 -22.51
N ALA A 488 -16.69 -35.65 -21.76
CA ALA A 488 -15.23 -35.79 -21.65
C ALA A 488 -14.82 -37.14 -21.03
N GLN A 489 -15.52 -37.56 -19.96
CA GLN A 489 -15.29 -38.86 -19.31
C GLN A 489 -15.52 -40.01 -20.31
N LYS A 490 -16.67 -40.06 -20.99
CA LYS A 490 -17.01 -41.09 -21.94
C LYS A 490 -16.08 -41.14 -23.15
N LYS A 491 -15.56 -39.99 -23.59
CA LYS A 491 -14.49 -39.93 -24.60
C LYS A 491 -13.22 -40.57 -24.06
N GLY A 492 -12.81 -40.26 -22.83
CA GLY A 492 -11.66 -40.87 -22.19
C GLY A 492 -11.78 -42.38 -22.08
N GLU A 493 -12.94 -42.88 -21.65
CA GLU A 493 -13.23 -44.32 -21.57
C GLU A 493 -13.18 -45.00 -22.96
N LYS A 494 -13.65 -44.32 -24.00
CA LYS A 494 -13.56 -44.81 -25.37
C LYS A 494 -12.11 -44.86 -25.87
N ILE A 495 -11.36 -43.79 -25.66
CA ILE A 495 -9.94 -43.74 -26.03
C ILE A 495 -9.15 -44.82 -25.30
N ALA A 496 -9.39 -44.97 -23.98
CA ALA A 496 -8.71 -45.99 -23.19
C ALA A 496 -8.96 -47.40 -23.74
N ARG A 497 -10.19 -47.70 -24.18
CA ARG A 497 -10.52 -48.97 -24.80
C ARG A 497 -9.88 -49.14 -26.20
N ASP A 498 -9.78 -48.08 -26.97
CA ASP A 498 -9.23 -48.12 -28.30
C ASP A 498 -7.67 -48.17 -28.28
N LEU A 499 -7.04 -47.83 -27.20
CA LEU A 499 -5.58 -47.84 -26.97
C LEU A 499 -5.11 -49.09 -26.17
N SER A 500 -6.04 -49.86 -25.53
CA SER A 500 -5.77 -51.09 -24.78
C SER A 500 -5.74 -52.29 -25.73
#